data_58fb1dbae7c7719bc3e46e61f1901e4e
#
_entry.id   58fb1dbae7c7719bc3e46e61f1901e4e
#
_cell.length_a   1.000
_cell.length_b   1.000
_cell.length_c   1.000
_cell.angle_alpha   90.00
_cell.angle_beta   90.00
_cell.angle_gamma   90.00
#
_symmetry.space_group_name_H-M   'P 1'
#
loop_
_entity.id
_entity.type
_entity.pdbx_description
1 polymer ?
#
loop_
_entity_poly.entity_id
_entity_poly.type
_entity_poly.pdbx_seq_one_letter_code
_entity_poly.pdbx_strand_id
1 'polypeptide(L)'
;QPLIFKAVDSSGSRGIIRIDDLSKCRETIEEVKKYTKKDYFIAEEFLEGEEFGAQAYILGGKVQFILPHGDYVFHGDTGVPIGHWVPFELDEEIINDAKEQLQLAADAMKLNNCAMNADFILVNGKTYVLEIGGRSGATCLSEMVSTYYQFDYYDKMIEAALGENPDFHSNDSVPCAAMLL
;
A
#
# COMPACT_ATOMS: atom_id res chain seq x y z
N GLN A 1 3.96 24.07 8.69
CA GLN A 1 3.46 22.72 8.42
C GLN A 1 4.59 21.87 7.87
N PRO A 2 4.86 20.68 8.43
CA PRO A 2 5.90 19.80 7.96
C PRO A 2 5.66 19.35 6.51
N LEU A 3 6.74 19.17 5.76
CA LEU A 3 6.71 18.61 4.40
C LEU A 3 7.50 17.32 4.34
N ILE A 4 7.15 16.47 3.38
CA ILE A 4 7.91 15.29 3.02
C ILE A 4 8.32 15.38 1.55
N PHE A 5 9.60 15.13 1.28
CA PHE A 5 10.17 15.09 -0.07
C PHE A 5 10.49 13.65 -0.41
N LYS A 6 10.13 13.22 -1.63
CA LYS A 6 10.28 11.83 -2.07
C LYS A 6 10.95 11.75 -3.43
N ALA A 7 12.00 10.95 -3.54
CA ALA A 7 12.53 10.50 -4.82
C ALA A 7 11.50 9.61 -5.53
N VAL A 8 11.31 9.79 -6.84
CA VAL A 8 10.22 9.12 -7.59
C VAL A 8 10.60 7.77 -8.20
N ASP A 9 11.87 7.40 -8.17
CA ASP A 9 12.39 6.16 -8.75
C ASP A 9 13.38 5.44 -7.81
N SER A 10 13.20 5.62 -6.51
CA SER A 10 13.93 4.94 -5.45
C SER A 10 13.04 3.89 -4.77
N SER A 11 13.61 3.05 -3.93
CA SER A 11 12.91 2.01 -3.18
C SER A 11 13.48 1.88 -1.77
N GLY A 12 12.72 1.25 -0.85
CA GLY A 12 13.15 1.02 0.54
C GLY A 12 13.36 2.33 1.30
N SER A 13 12.45 3.26 1.15
CA SER A 13 12.42 4.58 1.83
C SER A 13 13.65 5.48 1.56
N ARG A 14 14.49 5.12 0.58
CA ARG A 14 15.66 5.94 0.22
C ARG A 14 15.23 7.20 -0.53
N GLY A 15 15.74 8.36 -0.10
CA GLY A 15 15.38 9.64 -0.69
C GLY A 15 14.01 10.14 -0.26
N ILE A 16 13.51 9.66 0.89
CA ILE A 16 12.33 10.20 1.57
C ILE A 16 12.84 11.02 2.76
N ILE A 17 12.56 12.32 2.77
CA ILE A 17 13.09 13.26 3.77
C ILE A 17 11.98 14.17 4.26
N ARG A 18 11.69 14.10 5.57
CA ARG A 18 10.80 15.04 6.25
C ARG A 18 11.57 16.30 6.65
N ILE A 19 10.91 17.44 6.50
CA ILE A 19 11.38 18.72 7.04
C ILE A 19 10.28 19.39 7.83
N ASP A 20 10.65 19.97 8.97
CA ASP A 20 9.77 20.76 9.82
C ASP A 20 10.01 22.28 9.64
N ASP A 21 11.10 22.64 8.97
CA ASP A 21 11.50 24.03 8.70
C ASP A 21 11.70 24.26 7.19
N LEU A 22 10.90 25.15 6.63
CA LEU A 22 10.94 25.51 5.21
C LEU A 22 12.27 26.12 4.77
N SER A 23 13.07 26.66 5.68
CA SER A 23 14.42 27.17 5.37
C SER A 23 15.35 26.07 4.84
N LYS A 24 15.07 24.80 5.18
CA LYS A 24 15.83 23.61 4.76
C LYS A 24 15.44 23.08 3.37
N CYS A 25 14.37 23.61 2.74
CA CYS A 25 13.89 23.09 1.45
C CYS A 25 14.99 22.97 0.40
N ARG A 26 15.85 23.98 0.25
CA ARG A 26 16.91 23.97 -0.76
C ARG A 26 17.92 22.84 -0.53
N GLU A 27 18.36 22.66 0.70
CA GLU A 27 19.29 21.60 1.09
C GLU A 27 18.65 20.22 0.88
N THR A 28 17.39 20.07 1.29
CA THR A 28 16.62 18.83 1.13
C THR A 28 16.43 18.46 -0.34
N ILE A 29 16.15 19.42 -1.21
CA ILE A 29 16.04 19.19 -2.65
C ILE A 29 17.36 18.63 -3.22
N GLU A 30 18.50 19.22 -2.85
CA GLU A 30 19.79 18.72 -3.30
C GLU A 30 20.12 17.33 -2.73
N GLU A 31 19.62 17.00 -1.55
CA GLU A 31 19.77 15.66 -0.97
C GLU A 31 18.89 14.64 -1.70
N VAL A 32 17.59 14.92 -1.89
CA VAL A 32 16.63 14.02 -2.57
C VAL A 32 17.10 13.72 -4.00
N LYS A 33 17.66 14.71 -4.72
CA LYS A 33 18.19 14.53 -6.06
C LYS A 33 19.31 13.49 -6.16
N LYS A 34 20.00 13.17 -5.08
CA LYS A 34 21.03 12.11 -5.08
C LYS A 34 20.42 10.71 -5.19
N TYR A 35 19.12 10.56 -4.88
CA TYR A 35 18.40 9.29 -4.86
C TYR A 35 17.50 9.08 -6.07
N THR A 36 17.38 10.06 -6.97
CA THR A 36 16.58 9.95 -8.19
C THR A 36 17.43 10.20 -9.45
N LYS A 37 17.09 9.49 -10.54
CA LYS A 37 17.65 9.72 -11.88
C LYS A 37 16.80 10.69 -12.70
N LYS A 38 15.69 11.13 -12.12
CA LYS A 38 14.74 12.05 -12.77
C LYS A 38 15.11 13.49 -12.44
N ASP A 39 14.62 14.42 -13.22
CA ASP A 39 14.76 15.86 -13.03
C ASP A 39 13.66 16.45 -12.12
N TYR A 40 12.81 15.59 -11.56
CA TYR A 40 11.72 15.94 -10.65
C TYR A 40 11.68 15.02 -9.43
N PHE A 41 10.98 15.46 -8.41
CA PHE A 41 10.70 14.77 -7.16
C PHE A 41 9.28 15.14 -6.70
N ILE A 42 8.78 14.47 -5.67
CA ILE A 42 7.49 14.79 -5.05
C ILE A 42 7.75 15.57 -3.76
N ALA A 43 6.95 16.61 -3.51
CA ALA A 43 6.89 17.29 -2.23
C ALA A 43 5.43 17.36 -1.79
N GLU A 44 5.14 16.85 -0.61
CA GLU A 44 3.80 16.69 -0.06
C GLU A 44 3.76 17.26 1.35
N GLU A 45 2.55 17.56 1.82
CA GLU A 45 2.28 17.75 3.23
C GLU A 45 2.63 16.46 3.98
N PHE A 46 3.39 16.59 5.08
CA PHE A 46 3.61 15.45 5.97
C PHE A 46 2.36 15.23 6.83
N LEU A 47 1.73 14.09 6.68
CA LEU A 47 0.59 13.68 7.47
C LEU A 47 1.08 12.92 8.72
N GLU A 48 0.46 13.20 9.87
CA GLU A 48 0.67 12.44 11.11
C GLU A 48 -0.58 11.60 11.37
N GLY A 49 -0.42 10.29 11.40
CA GLY A 49 -1.53 9.35 11.54
C GLY A 49 -1.05 7.92 11.74
N GLU A 50 -1.97 7.00 11.73
CA GLU A 50 -1.71 5.57 11.82
C GLU A 50 -1.54 4.98 10.43
N GLU A 51 -0.38 4.38 10.16
CA GLU A 51 -0.10 3.75 8.88
C GLU A 51 -0.57 2.30 8.86
N PHE A 52 -1.14 1.87 7.74
CA PHE A 52 -1.49 0.48 7.48
C PHE A 52 -1.36 0.17 5.99
N GLY A 53 -1.09 -1.09 5.68
CA GLY A 53 -1.11 -1.57 4.30
C GLY A 53 -2.45 -2.21 3.94
N ALA A 54 -2.69 -2.42 2.64
CA ALA A 54 -3.83 -3.20 2.17
C ALA A 54 -3.50 -3.99 0.91
N GLN A 55 -3.98 -5.23 0.86
CA GLN A 55 -4.04 -6.02 -0.35
C GLN A 55 -5.42 -5.86 -0.99
N ALA A 56 -5.45 -5.77 -2.32
CA ALA A 56 -6.69 -5.72 -3.09
C ALA A 56 -6.51 -6.38 -4.45
N TYR A 57 -7.63 -6.62 -5.15
CA TYR A 57 -7.63 -7.05 -6.54
C TYR A 57 -8.62 -6.22 -7.36
N ILE A 58 -8.23 -5.87 -8.57
CA ILE A 58 -9.11 -5.19 -9.54
C ILE A 58 -9.44 -6.16 -10.64
N LEU A 59 -10.73 -6.39 -10.84
CA LEU A 59 -11.27 -7.19 -11.94
C LEU A 59 -12.42 -6.44 -12.60
N GLY A 60 -12.39 -6.34 -13.93
CA GLY A 60 -13.39 -5.60 -14.68
C GLY A 60 -13.46 -4.11 -14.31
N GLY A 61 -12.33 -3.50 -13.90
CA GLY A 61 -12.24 -2.10 -13.45
C GLY A 61 -12.82 -1.86 -12.05
N LYS A 62 -13.12 -2.91 -11.27
CA LYS A 62 -13.71 -2.80 -9.93
C LYS A 62 -12.83 -3.45 -8.88
N VAL A 63 -12.68 -2.78 -7.75
CA VAL A 63 -12.02 -3.34 -6.55
C VAL A 63 -12.91 -4.44 -5.97
N GLN A 64 -12.45 -5.68 -6.05
CA GLN A 64 -13.20 -6.87 -5.64
C GLN A 64 -13.21 -7.02 -4.12
N PHE A 65 -12.05 -6.87 -3.50
CA PHE A 65 -11.88 -6.89 -2.05
C PHE A 65 -10.80 -5.89 -1.63
N ILE A 66 -10.78 -5.57 -0.35
CA ILE A 66 -9.67 -4.92 0.34
C ILE A 66 -9.40 -5.70 1.62
N LEU A 67 -8.14 -6.04 1.88
CA LEU A 67 -7.68 -6.68 3.10
C LEU A 67 -6.63 -5.79 3.78
N PRO A 68 -7.00 -4.98 4.77
CA PRO A 68 -6.05 -4.22 5.56
C PRO A 68 -5.09 -5.14 6.32
N HIS A 69 -3.82 -4.77 6.36
CA HIS A 69 -2.79 -5.47 7.12
C HIS A 69 -1.92 -4.48 7.89
N GLY A 70 -1.40 -4.94 9.00
CA GLY A 70 -0.37 -4.22 9.74
C GLY A 70 1.01 -4.77 9.42
N ASP A 71 2.04 -3.97 9.70
CA ASP A 71 3.42 -4.24 9.35
C ASP A 71 4.33 -4.29 10.58
N TYR A 72 5.06 -5.39 10.73
CA TYR A 72 6.20 -5.46 11.64
C TYR A 72 7.42 -4.89 10.93
N VAL A 73 7.79 -3.67 11.29
CA VAL A 73 8.94 -3.00 10.69
C VAL A 73 10.19 -3.23 11.54
N PHE A 74 11.30 -3.57 10.90
CA PHE A 74 12.58 -3.67 11.59
C PHE A 74 13.05 -2.27 12.01
N HIS A 75 13.37 -2.11 13.30
CA HIS A 75 13.93 -0.89 13.85
C HIS A 75 15.40 -0.73 13.44
N GLY A 76 15.63 -0.31 12.21
CA GLY A 76 16.94 -0.07 11.63
C GLY A 76 16.89 1.12 10.68
N ASP A 77 17.93 1.29 9.87
CA ASP A 77 18.06 2.41 8.93
C ASP A 77 17.12 2.30 7.70
N THR A 78 16.38 1.18 7.59
CA THR A 78 15.45 0.93 6.48
C THR A 78 14.08 0.60 7.06
N GLY A 79 13.03 1.33 6.65
CA GLY A 79 11.64 1.04 7.02
C GLY A 79 11.04 -0.15 6.27
N VAL A 80 11.81 -1.25 6.13
CA VAL A 80 11.35 -2.45 5.40
C VAL A 80 10.59 -3.36 6.35
N PRO A 81 9.35 -3.76 6.01
CA PRO A 81 8.60 -4.73 6.78
C PRO A 81 9.31 -6.09 6.82
N ILE A 82 9.38 -6.69 8.00
CA ILE A 82 9.87 -8.06 8.23
C ILE A 82 8.74 -9.05 8.48
N GLY A 83 7.52 -8.57 8.57
CA GLY A 83 6.32 -9.40 8.74
C GLY A 83 5.07 -8.57 8.66
N HIS A 84 3.94 -9.27 8.63
CA HIS A 84 2.61 -8.67 8.52
C HIS A 84 1.61 -9.46 9.36
N TRP A 85 0.48 -8.83 9.70
CA TRP A 85 -0.68 -9.51 10.27
C TRP A 85 -1.97 -9.03 9.61
N VAL A 86 -2.95 -9.92 9.52
CA VAL A 86 -4.29 -9.63 9.02
C VAL A 86 -5.37 -10.20 9.95
N PRO A 87 -6.50 -9.51 10.11
CA PRO A 87 -6.75 -8.18 9.59
C PRO A 87 -6.04 -7.10 10.43
N PHE A 88 -5.82 -5.93 9.85
CA PHE A 88 -5.59 -4.72 10.62
C PHE A 88 -6.97 -4.20 11.04
N GLU A 89 -7.21 -4.08 12.34
CA GLU A 89 -8.54 -3.76 12.87
C GLU A 89 -8.90 -2.29 12.60
N LEU A 90 -9.87 -2.10 11.74
CA LEU A 90 -10.43 -0.79 11.38
C LEU A 90 -11.94 -0.86 11.42
N ASP A 91 -12.57 0.27 11.73
CA ASP A 91 -14.02 0.40 11.58
C ASP A 91 -14.45 0.25 10.12
N GLU A 92 -15.66 -0.25 9.89
CA GLU A 92 -16.19 -0.49 8.55
C GLU A 92 -16.22 0.76 7.67
N GLU A 93 -16.47 1.94 8.27
CA GLU A 93 -16.43 3.23 7.58
C GLU A 93 -15.04 3.53 7.03
N ILE A 94 -13.98 3.24 7.79
CA ILE A 94 -12.59 3.45 7.38
C ILE A 94 -12.21 2.47 6.27
N ILE A 95 -12.63 1.20 6.37
CA ILE A 95 -12.39 0.20 5.32
C ILE A 95 -13.06 0.61 4.01
N ASN A 96 -14.30 1.12 4.08
CA ASN A 96 -15.03 1.61 2.92
C ASN A 96 -14.38 2.85 2.31
N ASP A 97 -13.92 3.81 3.12
CA ASP A 97 -13.16 4.97 2.65
C ASP A 97 -11.86 4.54 1.95
N ALA A 98 -11.08 3.62 2.54
CA ALA A 98 -9.87 3.08 1.91
C ALA A 98 -10.18 2.37 0.57
N LYS A 99 -11.26 1.61 0.50
CA LYS A 99 -11.70 0.95 -0.74
C LYS A 99 -12.09 1.95 -1.81
N GLU A 100 -12.76 3.05 -1.45
CA GLU A 100 -13.10 4.14 -2.35
C GLU A 100 -11.85 4.84 -2.88
N GLN A 101 -10.87 5.13 -2.02
CA GLN A 101 -9.58 5.71 -2.44
C GLN A 101 -8.84 4.78 -3.43
N LEU A 102 -8.85 3.46 -3.20
CA LEU A 102 -8.29 2.50 -4.15
C LEU A 102 -9.04 2.49 -5.48
N GLN A 103 -10.37 2.55 -5.47
CA GLN A 103 -11.15 2.62 -6.70
C GLN A 103 -10.84 3.87 -7.50
N LEU A 104 -10.78 5.04 -6.85
CA LEU A 104 -10.42 6.31 -7.49
C LEU A 104 -9.01 6.26 -8.10
N ALA A 105 -8.05 5.71 -7.38
CA ALA A 105 -6.69 5.54 -7.86
C ALA A 105 -6.61 4.55 -9.04
N ALA A 106 -7.33 3.43 -8.95
CA ALA A 106 -7.42 2.45 -10.04
C ALA A 106 -8.01 3.05 -11.31
N ASP A 107 -9.07 3.83 -11.20
CA ASP A 107 -9.72 4.52 -12.32
C ASP A 107 -8.77 5.54 -12.94
N ALA A 108 -8.09 6.36 -12.14
CA ALA A 108 -7.13 7.35 -12.59
C ALA A 108 -5.92 6.73 -13.33
N MET A 109 -5.42 5.61 -12.85
CA MET A 109 -4.31 4.86 -13.44
C MET A 109 -4.76 3.88 -14.53
N LYS A 110 -6.07 3.71 -14.75
CA LYS A 110 -6.67 2.74 -15.69
C LYS A 110 -6.22 1.30 -15.40
N LEU A 111 -6.10 0.95 -14.13
CA LEU A 111 -5.73 -0.39 -13.73
C LEU A 111 -6.91 -1.35 -13.93
N ASN A 112 -6.61 -2.54 -14.42
CA ASN A 112 -7.57 -3.62 -14.57
C ASN A 112 -6.86 -4.97 -14.53
N ASN A 113 -7.57 -5.98 -14.04
CA ASN A 113 -7.09 -7.36 -13.92
C ASN A 113 -5.70 -7.47 -13.27
N CYS A 114 -5.55 -6.83 -12.13
CA CYS A 114 -4.30 -6.88 -11.37
C CYS A 114 -4.52 -6.85 -9.86
N ALA A 115 -3.60 -7.48 -9.16
CA ALA A 115 -3.45 -7.29 -7.73
C ALA A 115 -2.99 -5.86 -7.42
N MET A 116 -3.32 -5.37 -6.24
CA MET A 116 -2.83 -4.11 -5.70
C MET A 116 -2.24 -4.32 -4.31
N ASN A 117 -1.10 -3.71 -4.10
CA ASN A 117 -0.55 -3.44 -2.77
C ASN A 117 -0.58 -1.94 -2.55
N ALA A 118 -1.18 -1.50 -1.48
CA ALA A 118 -1.31 -0.08 -1.17
C ALA A 118 -0.90 0.19 0.27
N ASP A 119 -0.29 1.34 0.48
CA ASP A 119 0.02 1.87 1.80
C ASP A 119 -0.84 3.10 2.06
N PHE A 120 -1.42 3.16 3.24
CA PHE A 120 -2.33 4.20 3.69
C PHE A 120 -1.85 4.84 4.97
N ILE A 121 -2.32 6.07 5.20
CA ILE A 121 -2.29 6.71 6.51
C ILE A 121 -3.71 7.16 6.91
N LEU A 122 -4.10 6.81 8.12
CA LEU A 122 -5.38 7.21 8.73
C LEU A 122 -5.18 8.48 9.55
N VAL A 123 -5.85 9.56 9.16
CA VAL A 123 -5.79 10.85 9.84
C VAL A 123 -7.20 11.37 10.11
N ASN A 124 -7.54 11.54 11.37
CA ASN A 124 -8.86 12.08 11.79
C ASN A 124 -10.05 11.36 11.14
N GLY A 125 -10.01 10.03 11.06
CA GLY A 125 -11.08 9.20 10.50
C GLY A 125 -11.16 9.19 8.96
N LYS A 126 -10.15 9.67 8.27
CA LYS A 126 -10.02 9.60 6.81
C LYS A 126 -8.74 8.90 6.39
N THR A 127 -8.81 8.13 5.33
CA THR A 127 -7.65 7.45 4.75
C THR A 127 -7.05 8.27 3.61
N TYR A 128 -5.73 8.27 3.55
CA TYR A 128 -4.96 8.85 2.46
C TYR A 128 -4.00 7.81 1.92
N VAL A 129 -3.96 7.69 0.60
CA VAL A 129 -3.02 6.79 -0.08
C VAL A 129 -1.63 7.39 -0.02
N LEU A 130 -0.66 6.63 0.47
CA LEU A 130 0.76 6.98 0.45
C LEU A 130 1.47 6.41 -0.79
N GLU A 131 1.19 5.15 -1.12
CA GLU A 131 1.77 4.45 -2.27
C GLU A 131 0.81 3.36 -2.78
N ILE A 132 0.83 3.11 -4.09
CA ILE A 132 0.12 1.98 -4.71
C ILE A 132 1.04 1.29 -5.71
N GLY A 133 1.15 -0.03 -5.58
CA GLY A 133 1.75 -0.92 -6.57
C GLY A 133 0.68 -1.77 -7.27
N GLY A 134 0.64 -1.77 -8.60
CA GLY A 134 -0.23 -2.65 -9.41
C GLY A 134 0.30 -4.10 -9.43
N ARG A 135 0.55 -4.66 -8.28
CA ARG A 135 1.06 -6.02 -8.03
C ARG A 135 0.64 -6.51 -6.65
N SER A 136 0.74 -7.80 -6.39
CA SER A 136 0.61 -8.32 -5.04
C SER A 136 1.78 -7.85 -4.15
N GLY A 137 1.53 -7.73 -2.86
CA GLY A 137 2.55 -7.42 -1.86
C GLY A 137 3.59 -8.54 -1.74
N ALA A 138 4.77 -8.20 -1.24
CA ALA A 138 5.83 -9.14 -0.90
C ALA A 138 5.63 -9.70 0.52
N THR A 139 6.62 -10.45 1.02
CA THR A 139 6.66 -10.91 2.43
C THR A 139 5.41 -11.71 2.82
N CYS A 140 5.04 -12.71 1.99
CA CYS A 140 3.91 -13.64 2.18
C CYS A 140 2.51 -12.98 2.19
N LEU A 141 2.35 -11.75 1.71
CA LEU A 141 1.04 -11.10 1.70
C LEU A 141 0.01 -11.82 0.82
N SER A 142 0.42 -12.44 -0.30
CA SER A 142 -0.48 -13.25 -1.13
C SER A 142 -0.97 -14.51 -0.41
N GLU A 143 -0.08 -15.20 0.30
CA GLU A 143 -0.40 -16.36 1.12
C GLU A 143 -1.34 -15.97 2.29
N MET A 144 -1.14 -14.78 2.84
CA MET A 144 -2.01 -14.26 3.91
C MET A 144 -3.41 -13.94 3.38
N VAL A 145 -3.55 -13.40 2.16
CA VAL A 145 -4.85 -13.24 1.49
C VAL A 145 -5.55 -14.60 1.33
N SER A 146 -4.81 -15.62 0.85
CA SER A 146 -5.34 -16.97 0.69
C SER A 146 -5.78 -17.58 2.03
N THR A 147 -4.95 -17.42 3.07
CA THR A 147 -5.26 -17.94 4.40
C THR A 147 -6.45 -17.21 5.04
N TYR A 148 -6.49 -15.89 4.92
CA TYR A 148 -7.56 -15.09 5.53
C TYR A 148 -8.92 -15.39 4.90
N TYR A 149 -9.01 -15.37 3.57
CA TYR A 149 -10.27 -15.58 2.85
C TYR A 149 -10.56 -17.04 2.53
N GLN A 150 -9.69 -18.00 2.86
CA GLN A 150 -9.87 -19.44 2.62
C GLN A 150 -10.11 -19.78 1.13
N PHE A 151 -9.42 -19.06 0.21
CA PHE A 151 -9.36 -19.39 -1.20
C PHE A 151 -7.92 -19.34 -1.72
N ASP A 152 -7.62 -19.99 -2.84
CA ASP A 152 -6.30 -19.88 -3.48
C ASP A 152 -6.20 -18.56 -4.27
N TYR A 153 -5.46 -17.58 -3.71
CA TYR A 153 -5.32 -16.27 -4.33
C TYR A 153 -4.48 -16.33 -5.61
N TYR A 154 -3.50 -17.22 -5.68
CA TYR A 154 -2.68 -17.40 -6.88
C TYR A 154 -3.50 -17.98 -8.03
N ASP A 155 -4.32 -19.00 -7.77
CA ASP A 155 -5.24 -19.55 -8.76
C ASP A 155 -6.18 -18.48 -9.31
N LYS A 156 -6.78 -17.68 -8.44
CA LYS A 156 -7.67 -16.57 -8.87
C LYS A 156 -6.96 -15.52 -9.70
N MET A 157 -5.71 -15.21 -9.39
CA MET A 157 -4.90 -14.30 -10.22
C MET A 157 -4.59 -14.90 -11.59
N ILE A 158 -4.34 -16.21 -11.68
CA ILE A 158 -4.10 -16.92 -12.93
C ILE A 158 -5.38 -16.99 -13.77
N GLU A 159 -6.52 -17.36 -13.17
CA GLU A 159 -7.84 -17.36 -13.84
C GLU A 159 -8.14 -15.98 -14.45
N ALA A 160 -7.97 -14.90 -13.68
CA ALA A 160 -8.18 -13.55 -14.18
C ALA A 160 -7.20 -13.19 -15.32
N ALA A 161 -5.94 -13.62 -15.24
CA ALA A 161 -4.95 -13.39 -16.30
C ALA A 161 -5.28 -14.18 -17.59
N LEU A 162 -5.97 -15.31 -17.47
CA LEU A 162 -6.48 -16.10 -18.61
C LEU A 162 -7.78 -15.52 -19.21
N GLY A 163 -8.32 -14.45 -18.61
CA GLY A 163 -9.55 -13.78 -19.06
C GLY A 163 -10.83 -14.35 -18.46
N GLU A 164 -10.71 -15.18 -17.43
CA GLU A 164 -11.83 -15.68 -16.65
C GLU A 164 -12.29 -14.62 -15.62
N ASN A 165 -13.42 -14.89 -14.97
CA ASN A 165 -13.97 -14.02 -13.94
C ASN A 165 -14.02 -14.76 -12.58
N PRO A 166 -12.88 -14.91 -11.89
CA PRO A 166 -12.85 -15.55 -10.59
C PRO A 166 -13.66 -14.76 -9.56
N ASP A 167 -14.33 -15.50 -8.68
CA ASP A 167 -15.03 -14.90 -7.55
C ASP A 167 -14.07 -14.70 -6.38
N PHE A 168 -13.87 -13.46 -5.96
CA PHE A 168 -13.05 -13.07 -4.80
C PHE A 168 -13.87 -12.94 -3.51
N HIS A 169 -15.15 -13.32 -3.54
CA HIS A 169 -15.97 -13.30 -2.33
C HIS A 169 -15.65 -14.50 -1.43
N SER A 170 -15.61 -14.26 -0.12
CA SER A 170 -15.55 -15.29 0.90
C SER A 170 -16.43 -14.90 2.08
N ASN A 171 -17.08 -15.89 2.67
CA ASN A 171 -17.80 -15.74 3.95
C ASN A 171 -16.92 -16.11 5.15
N ASP A 172 -15.77 -16.71 4.89
CA ASP A 172 -14.82 -17.13 5.91
C ASP A 172 -13.72 -16.09 6.08
N SER A 173 -13.22 -15.98 7.31
CA SER A 173 -12.07 -15.16 7.62
C SER A 173 -11.26 -15.79 8.74
N VAL A 174 -9.98 -16.03 8.47
CA VAL A 174 -9.04 -16.62 9.44
C VAL A 174 -7.89 -15.67 9.66
N PRO A 175 -7.85 -14.94 10.81
CA PRO A 175 -6.71 -14.07 11.12
C PRO A 175 -5.40 -14.84 11.07
N CYS A 176 -4.38 -14.22 10.49
CA CYS A 176 -3.06 -14.83 10.37
C CYS A 176 -1.95 -13.79 10.38
N ALA A 177 -0.72 -14.25 10.59
CA ALA A 177 0.47 -13.42 10.54
C ALA A 177 1.60 -14.19 9.85
N ALA A 178 2.49 -13.46 9.21
CA ALA A 178 3.70 -13.99 8.61
C ALA A 178 4.92 -13.14 9.03
N MET A 179 6.06 -13.79 9.22
CA MET A 179 7.30 -13.11 9.57
C MET A 179 8.47 -13.76 8.84
N LEU A 180 9.39 -12.95 8.35
CA LEU A 180 10.68 -13.40 7.82
C LEU A 180 11.60 -13.75 9.00
N LEU A 181 12.27 -14.90 8.93
CA LEU A 181 13.19 -15.39 9.94
C LEU A 181 14.64 -15.15 9.52
#